data_811f3ae6e6595e9340037100f7cd162d
#
_entry.id   811f3ae6e6595e9340037100f7cd162d
#
_cell.length_a   1.000
_cell.length_b   1.000
_cell.length_c   1.000
_cell.angle_alpha   90.00
_cell.angle_beta   90.00
_cell.angle_gamma   90.00
#
_symmetry.space_group_name_H-M   'P 1'
#
loop_
_entity.id
_entity.type
_entity.pdbx_description
1 polymer ?
#
loop_
_entity_poly.entity_id
_entity_poly.type
_entity_poly.pdbx_seq_one_letter_code
_entity_poly.pdbx_strand_id
1 'polypeptide(L)'
;MLSKFRILLLGIACGLSTYGKAQVVGGQFSFEFLRLSSAAHTTALGGIAIADPSEDMGLVDQNPSLMRPSLHNQLAINRNNYYNNIAVNHFQYGYHSAALQTSFALGIHTFNYGNTNLTDDIGNIYATFQPNASVVSISASRSYETKWRYGAQLKYAHLQLINSLANAVLMDVGVTYTDTAKLLNIAFVAKNMGFYLQSFETKSALPFDLQIAISQRLAHLPVRLMATIHHLYEWDIRYNNPADIVTSSFLGSTNVNANKSYFADKLFRHFIFGANIYLHKKFTASVAYNHLRRGELGLKDAAGMAGFSFGFMLDLEKMQFNYARNYTSTGNPYTEIGLNINLQKFAKISSLSKIHWNTAYANEYWNR
;
A
#
# COMPACT_ATOMS: atom_id res chain seq x y z
N MET A 1 11.85 -30.69 24.14
CA MET A 1 11.22 -29.50 23.51
C MET A 1 11.53 -29.40 22.01
N LEU A 2 12.73 -29.65 21.54
CA LEU A 2 13.12 -29.57 20.11
C LEU A 2 12.35 -30.50 19.14
N SER A 3 11.92 -31.69 19.61
CA SER A 3 11.20 -32.64 18.75
C SER A 3 9.77 -32.18 18.42
N LYS A 4 9.06 -31.57 19.36
CA LYS A 4 7.71 -31.04 19.16
C LYS A 4 7.69 -29.81 18.25
N PHE A 5 8.76 -28.99 18.27
CA PHE A 5 8.93 -27.85 17.39
C PHE A 5 9.21 -28.27 15.94
N ARG A 6 9.95 -29.37 15.74
CA ARG A 6 10.20 -29.95 14.40
C ARG A 6 8.94 -30.54 13.79
N ILE A 7 8.09 -31.17 14.59
CA ILE A 7 6.80 -31.72 14.11
C ILE A 7 5.83 -30.60 13.75
N LEU A 8 5.81 -29.49 14.49
CA LEU A 8 5.01 -28.32 14.18
C LEU A 8 5.47 -27.66 12.85
N LEU A 9 6.78 -27.54 12.64
CA LEU A 9 7.35 -27.02 11.39
C LEU A 9 7.06 -27.93 10.19
N LEU A 10 7.12 -29.26 10.35
CA LEU A 10 6.72 -30.21 9.31
C LEU A 10 5.22 -30.13 8.98
N GLY A 11 4.37 -29.96 10.00
CA GLY A 11 2.92 -29.80 9.83
C GLY A 11 2.56 -28.51 9.05
N ILE A 12 3.28 -27.43 9.33
CA ILE A 12 3.12 -26.15 8.59
C ILE A 12 3.64 -26.30 7.15
N ALA A 13 4.74 -27.00 6.92
CA ALA A 13 5.28 -27.24 5.59
C ALA A 13 4.39 -28.15 4.72
N CYS A 14 3.73 -29.17 5.30
CA CYS A 14 2.79 -30.01 4.59
C CYS A 14 1.43 -29.33 4.33
N GLY A 15 1.03 -28.33 5.10
CA GLY A 15 -0.20 -27.53 4.90
C GLY A 15 -0.10 -26.55 3.73
N LEU A 16 1.10 -26.29 3.21
CA LEU A 16 1.37 -25.44 2.04
C LEU A 16 1.30 -26.21 0.70
N SER A 17 0.45 -27.26 0.62
CA SER A 17 0.20 -27.94 -0.63
C SER A 17 -0.45 -26.96 -1.62
N THR A 18 0.34 -26.61 -2.60
CA THR A 18 0.09 -25.67 -3.68
C THR A 18 -1.12 -26.10 -4.51
N TYR A 19 -2.23 -25.38 -4.36
CA TYR A 19 -3.21 -25.30 -5.42
C TYR A 19 -2.55 -24.54 -6.57
N GLY A 20 -2.06 -25.26 -7.58
CA GLY A 20 -1.55 -24.66 -8.80
C GLY A 20 -2.67 -23.90 -9.50
N LYS A 21 -2.78 -22.59 -9.25
CA LYS A 21 -3.60 -21.70 -10.07
C LYS A 21 -2.74 -21.22 -11.22
N ALA A 22 -3.12 -21.60 -12.42
CA ALA A 22 -2.52 -21.09 -13.64
C ALA A 22 -3.01 -19.65 -13.86
N GLN A 23 -2.07 -18.75 -14.12
CA GLN A 23 -2.19 -17.40 -14.67
C GLN A 23 -2.93 -16.34 -13.84
N VAL A 24 -2.19 -15.29 -13.50
CA VAL A 24 -2.75 -13.99 -13.09
C VAL A 24 -3.33 -13.32 -14.35
N VAL A 25 -4.65 -13.35 -14.47
CA VAL A 25 -5.38 -12.60 -15.50
C VAL A 25 -5.78 -11.27 -14.90
N GLY A 26 -5.49 -10.14 -15.57
CA GLY A 26 -5.96 -8.83 -15.16
C GLY A 26 -7.49 -8.84 -14.96
N GLY A 27 -7.99 -8.14 -13.92
CA GLY A 27 -9.42 -8.08 -13.60
C GLY A 27 -9.94 -9.22 -12.73
N GLN A 28 -9.09 -9.99 -12.07
CA GLN A 28 -9.50 -11.09 -11.17
C GLN A 28 -10.25 -10.64 -9.92
N PHE A 29 -10.08 -9.40 -9.48
CA PHE A 29 -10.62 -8.88 -8.23
C PHE A 29 -11.62 -7.76 -8.46
N SER A 30 -12.82 -7.86 -7.89
CA SER A 30 -13.83 -6.78 -7.98
C SER A 30 -13.40 -5.52 -7.22
N PHE A 31 -12.60 -5.65 -6.17
CA PHE A 31 -12.15 -4.55 -5.31
C PHE A 31 -10.64 -4.27 -5.46
N GLU A 32 -10.11 -4.34 -6.70
CA GLU A 32 -8.66 -4.09 -6.96
C GLU A 32 -8.21 -2.71 -6.49
N PHE A 33 -9.11 -1.72 -6.45
CA PHE A 33 -8.82 -0.39 -5.93
C PHE A 33 -8.37 -0.36 -4.46
N LEU A 34 -8.62 -1.42 -3.67
CA LEU A 34 -8.11 -1.56 -2.30
C LEU A 34 -6.58 -1.73 -2.22
N ARG A 35 -5.92 -2.04 -3.34
CA ARG A 35 -4.46 -2.12 -3.47
C ARG A 35 -3.81 -0.79 -3.83
N LEU A 36 -4.61 0.21 -4.18
CA LEU A 36 -4.08 1.54 -4.49
C LEU A 36 -3.55 2.21 -3.23
N SER A 37 -2.55 3.07 -3.41
CA SER A 37 -2.03 3.89 -2.31
C SER A 37 -3.09 4.87 -1.82
N SER A 38 -3.16 5.05 -0.50
CA SER A 38 -4.06 5.97 0.18
C SER A 38 -3.37 7.27 0.62
N ALA A 39 -2.05 7.36 0.48
CA ALA A 39 -1.28 8.52 0.93
C ALA A 39 -0.11 8.83 -0.01
N ALA A 40 0.16 10.13 -0.22
CA ALA A 40 1.23 10.60 -1.08
C ALA A 40 2.61 10.03 -0.65
N HIS A 41 2.88 9.97 0.65
CA HIS A 41 4.12 9.40 1.15
C HIS A 41 4.26 7.90 0.82
N THR A 42 3.18 7.12 0.94
CA THR A 42 3.15 5.71 0.51
C THR A 42 3.42 5.57 -0.98
N THR A 43 2.82 6.43 -1.80
CA THR A 43 3.05 6.48 -3.25
C THR A 43 4.51 6.77 -3.58
N ALA A 44 5.14 7.72 -2.87
CA ALA A 44 6.56 8.04 -3.03
C ALA A 44 7.48 6.85 -2.71
N LEU A 45 7.02 5.94 -1.83
CA LEU A 45 7.71 4.71 -1.43
C LEU A 45 7.28 3.46 -2.23
N GLY A 46 6.74 3.64 -3.45
CA GLY A 46 6.43 2.53 -4.35
C GLY A 46 5.03 1.93 -4.19
N GLY A 47 4.17 2.53 -3.35
CA GLY A 47 2.77 2.16 -3.15
C GLY A 47 2.50 1.29 -1.92
N ILE A 48 3.52 0.77 -1.25
CA ILE A 48 3.41 0.00 0.00
C ILE A 48 4.51 0.44 0.97
N ALA A 49 4.14 0.94 2.16
CA ALA A 49 5.07 1.46 3.16
C ALA A 49 4.66 1.05 4.59
N ILE A 50 4.55 -0.27 4.85
CA ILE A 50 4.00 -0.82 6.09
C ILE A 50 4.95 -0.76 7.30
N ALA A 51 6.25 -0.49 7.08
CA ALA A 51 7.27 -0.41 8.15
C ALA A 51 7.86 1.00 8.31
N ASP A 52 7.27 2.03 7.71
CA ASP A 52 7.75 3.40 7.84
C ASP A 52 7.33 4.00 9.20
N PRO A 53 8.26 4.49 10.02
CA PRO A 53 7.95 5.09 11.31
C PRO A 53 7.57 6.57 11.23
N SER A 54 7.49 7.18 10.05
CA SER A 54 7.16 8.60 9.90
C SER A 54 5.82 8.95 10.55
N GLU A 55 5.63 10.22 10.92
CA GLU A 55 4.40 10.69 11.58
C GLU A 55 3.35 11.12 10.56
N ASP A 56 3.20 10.33 9.51
CA ASP A 56 2.15 10.49 8.51
C ASP A 56 0.93 9.65 8.89
N MET A 57 -0.19 10.32 9.18
CA MET A 57 -1.45 9.65 9.52
C MET A 57 -1.98 8.77 8.39
N GLY A 58 -1.67 9.11 7.12
CA GLY A 58 -2.08 8.33 5.95
C GLY A 58 -1.46 6.91 5.88
N LEU A 59 -0.35 6.66 6.59
CA LEU A 59 0.27 5.32 6.65
C LEU A 59 -0.54 4.30 7.44
N VAL A 60 -1.45 4.75 8.31
CA VAL A 60 -2.27 3.86 9.17
C VAL A 60 -3.20 2.99 8.33
N ASP A 61 -3.67 3.46 7.17
CA ASP A 61 -4.45 2.66 6.22
C ASP A 61 -3.62 1.51 5.60
N GLN A 62 -2.31 1.67 5.49
CA GLN A 62 -1.43 0.61 5.00
C GLN A 62 -1.13 -0.44 6.08
N ASN A 63 -1.01 -0.01 7.33
CA ASN A 63 -0.73 -0.87 8.46
C ASN A 63 -1.36 -0.29 9.74
N PRO A 64 -2.45 -0.90 10.26
CA PRO A 64 -3.13 -0.37 11.45
C PRO A 64 -2.24 -0.33 12.69
N SER A 65 -1.18 -1.14 12.77
CA SER A 65 -0.25 -1.11 13.90
C SER A 65 0.65 0.15 13.93
N LEU A 66 0.69 0.94 12.86
CA LEU A 66 1.39 2.23 12.85
C LEU A 66 0.64 3.33 13.60
N MET A 67 -0.67 3.15 13.87
CA MET A 67 -1.41 4.08 14.70
C MET A 67 -0.86 4.07 16.14
N ARG A 68 -0.51 5.27 16.65
CA ARG A 68 0.19 5.45 17.92
C ARG A 68 -0.18 6.78 18.58
N PRO A 69 0.16 6.98 19.88
CA PRO A 69 -0.19 8.21 20.61
C PRO A 69 0.28 9.50 19.94
N SER A 70 1.44 9.50 19.26
CA SER A 70 1.94 10.70 18.57
C SER A 70 1.05 11.17 17.41
N LEU A 71 0.20 10.29 16.87
CA LEU A 71 -0.79 10.59 15.83
C LEU A 71 -2.15 11.05 16.37
N HIS A 72 -2.25 11.32 17.68
CA HIS A 72 -3.47 11.80 18.30
C HIS A 72 -3.87 13.18 17.76
N ASN A 73 -5.18 13.35 17.47
CA ASN A 73 -5.75 14.56 16.88
C ASN A 73 -5.04 15.02 15.59
N GLN A 74 -4.59 14.06 14.78
CA GLN A 74 -4.09 14.34 13.44
C GLN A 74 -5.14 13.99 12.40
N LEU A 75 -5.23 14.84 11.37
CA LEU A 75 -6.08 14.67 10.20
C LEU A 75 -5.17 14.59 8.97
N ALA A 76 -5.27 13.50 8.21
CA ALA A 76 -4.67 13.38 6.88
C ALA A 76 -5.73 13.58 5.80
N ILE A 77 -5.36 14.33 4.78
CA ILE A 77 -6.13 14.55 3.56
C ILE A 77 -5.19 14.26 2.39
N ASN A 78 -5.51 13.25 1.58
CA ASN A 78 -4.73 12.91 0.40
C ASN A 78 -5.63 12.94 -0.82
N ARG A 79 -5.09 13.45 -1.94
CA ARG A 79 -5.73 13.45 -3.24
C ARG A 79 -4.78 12.94 -4.29
N ASN A 80 -5.23 11.93 -5.01
CA ASN A 80 -4.54 11.36 -6.14
C ASN A 80 -5.33 11.66 -7.42
N ASN A 81 -4.66 12.21 -8.40
CA ASN A 81 -5.20 12.43 -9.74
C ASN A 81 -4.58 11.37 -10.67
N TYR A 82 -5.34 10.33 -10.92
CA TYR A 82 -5.00 9.29 -11.88
C TYR A 82 -5.30 9.73 -13.31
N TYR A 83 -5.04 8.82 -14.23
CA TYR A 83 -5.35 8.99 -15.64
C TYR A 83 -6.86 9.19 -15.85
N ASN A 84 -7.21 9.80 -16.97
CA ASN A 84 -8.57 9.90 -17.47
C ASN A 84 -9.58 10.50 -16.45
N ASN A 85 -9.16 11.53 -15.72
CA ASN A 85 -9.97 12.22 -14.70
C ASN A 85 -10.42 11.33 -13.52
N ILE A 86 -9.78 10.18 -13.31
CA ILE A 86 -10.02 9.38 -12.11
C ILE A 86 -9.42 10.12 -10.91
N ALA A 87 -10.26 10.45 -9.94
CA ALA A 87 -9.84 11.11 -8.71
C ALA A 87 -10.04 10.19 -7.52
N VAL A 88 -9.01 10.08 -6.72
CA VAL A 88 -9.05 9.31 -5.46
C VAL A 88 -8.78 10.27 -4.31
N ASN A 89 -9.66 10.27 -3.31
CA ASN A 89 -9.47 11.07 -2.12
C ASN A 89 -9.46 10.16 -0.89
N HIS A 90 -8.57 10.44 0.03
CA HIS A 90 -8.46 9.72 1.29
C HIS A 90 -8.43 10.71 2.44
N PHE A 91 -9.28 10.49 3.44
CA PHE A 91 -9.37 11.24 4.68
C PHE A 91 -9.15 10.28 5.83
N GLN A 92 -8.29 10.65 6.77
CA GLN A 92 -8.04 9.81 7.95
C GLN A 92 -7.82 10.67 9.19
N TYR A 93 -8.50 10.33 10.27
CA TYR A 93 -8.41 11.01 11.55
C TYR A 93 -7.97 10.04 12.65
N GLY A 94 -7.02 10.47 13.47
CA GLY A 94 -6.46 9.68 14.57
C GLY A 94 -6.85 10.20 15.95
N TYR A 95 -7.21 9.28 16.84
CA TYR A 95 -7.53 9.56 18.23
C TYR A 95 -6.86 8.56 19.17
N HIS A 96 -6.16 9.03 20.18
CA HIS A 96 -5.60 8.18 21.24
C HIS A 96 -6.37 8.34 22.54
N SER A 97 -6.84 7.23 23.11
CA SER A 97 -7.46 7.18 24.41
C SER A 97 -6.44 6.75 25.47
N ALA A 98 -6.06 7.66 26.34
CA ALA A 98 -5.16 7.35 27.45
C ALA A 98 -5.79 6.37 28.45
N ALA A 99 -7.12 6.44 28.67
CA ALA A 99 -7.84 5.54 29.57
C ALA A 99 -7.82 4.09 29.09
N LEU A 100 -7.96 3.86 27.77
CA LEU A 100 -7.94 2.54 27.15
C LEU A 100 -6.53 2.10 26.74
N GLN A 101 -5.53 2.96 26.82
CA GLN A 101 -4.18 2.73 26.29
C GLN A 101 -4.20 2.25 24.82
N THR A 102 -5.16 2.78 24.04
CA THR A 102 -5.45 2.33 22.69
C THR A 102 -5.59 3.54 21.77
N SER A 103 -5.03 3.46 20.60
CA SER A 103 -5.12 4.48 19.55
C SER A 103 -6.09 4.00 18.48
N PHE A 104 -7.01 4.88 18.08
CA PHE A 104 -8.04 4.62 17.09
C PHE A 104 -7.84 5.50 15.86
N ALA A 105 -8.25 5.03 14.70
CA ALA A 105 -8.33 5.83 13.50
C ALA A 105 -9.63 5.58 12.76
N LEU A 106 -10.17 6.64 12.13
CA LEU A 106 -11.31 6.58 11.22
C LEU A 106 -10.82 7.03 9.85
N GLY A 107 -11.09 6.22 8.81
CA GLY A 107 -10.69 6.49 7.44
C GLY A 107 -11.89 6.47 6.49
N ILE A 108 -11.85 7.35 5.48
CA ILE A 108 -12.78 7.36 4.35
C ILE A 108 -11.95 7.48 3.07
N HIS A 109 -12.13 6.54 2.15
CA HIS A 109 -11.45 6.51 0.87
C HIS A 109 -12.49 6.49 -0.23
N THR A 110 -12.44 7.45 -1.16
CA THR A 110 -13.42 7.60 -2.24
C THR A 110 -12.72 7.58 -3.60
N PHE A 111 -13.34 6.87 -4.54
CA PHE A 111 -12.87 6.70 -5.90
C PHE A 111 -13.94 7.18 -6.86
N ASN A 112 -13.62 8.19 -7.65
CA ASN A 112 -14.45 8.70 -8.72
C ASN A 112 -13.77 8.36 -10.05
N TYR A 113 -14.41 7.51 -10.84
CA TYR A 113 -13.85 7.02 -12.11
C TYR A 113 -14.17 7.94 -13.30
N GLY A 114 -14.76 9.12 -13.05
CA GLY A 114 -15.20 10.02 -14.10
C GLY A 114 -16.45 9.54 -14.82
N ASN A 115 -16.83 10.25 -15.88
CA ASN A 115 -18.00 9.93 -16.68
C ASN A 115 -17.65 8.87 -17.74
N THR A 116 -18.47 7.83 -17.82
CA THR A 116 -18.39 6.78 -18.84
C THR A 116 -19.61 6.85 -19.72
N ASN A 117 -19.42 6.97 -21.02
CA ASN A 117 -20.50 6.99 -21.99
C ASN A 117 -20.97 5.55 -22.26
N LEU A 118 -22.27 5.34 -22.25
CA LEU A 118 -22.90 4.11 -22.67
C LEU A 118 -23.25 4.24 -24.14
N THR A 119 -22.73 3.34 -24.96
CA THR A 119 -22.94 3.33 -26.41
C THR A 119 -23.74 2.10 -26.82
N ASP A 120 -24.52 2.26 -27.89
CA ASP A 120 -25.13 1.13 -28.59
C ASP A 120 -24.11 0.41 -29.47
N ASP A 121 -24.52 -0.67 -30.15
CA ASP A 121 -23.65 -1.50 -31.00
C ASP A 121 -23.11 -0.74 -32.21
N ILE A 122 -23.67 0.40 -32.57
CA ILE A 122 -23.24 1.27 -33.68
C ILE A 122 -22.51 2.52 -33.21
N GLY A 123 -22.25 2.64 -31.89
CA GLY A 123 -21.43 3.70 -31.30
C GLY A 123 -22.18 4.98 -30.90
N ASN A 124 -23.50 5.03 -30.98
CA ASN A 124 -24.27 6.18 -30.49
C ASN A 124 -24.30 6.20 -28.94
N ILE A 125 -24.04 7.35 -28.36
CA ILE A 125 -24.12 7.55 -26.90
C ILE A 125 -25.59 7.72 -26.54
N TYR A 126 -26.15 6.80 -25.73
CA TYR A 126 -27.52 6.88 -25.24
C TYR A 126 -27.65 7.24 -23.76
N ALA A 127 -26.57 7.10 -22.98
CA ALA A 127 -26.54 7.50 -21.58
C ALA A 127 -25.11 7.75 -21.12
N THR A 128 -24.98 8.45 -19.98
CA THR A 128 -23.69 8.64 -19.28
C THR A 128 -23.85 8.14 -17.86
N PHE A 129 -22.86 7.40 -17.37
CA PHE A 129 -22.79 6.86 -16.03
C PHE A 129 -21.48 7.24 -15.35
N GLN A 130 -21.52 7.42 -14.04
CA GLN A 130 -20.33 7.71 -13.23
C GLN A 130 -20.08 6.58 -12.23
N PRO A 131 -19.19 5.62 -12.56
CA PRO A 131 -18.81 4.59 -11.62
C PRO A 131 -18.16 5.22 -10.38
N ASN A 132 -18.43 4.66 -9.22
CA ASN A 132 -17.82 5.11 -7.97
C ASN A 132 -17.53 3.95 -7.04
N ALA A 133 -16.54 4.13 -6.19
CA ALA A 133 -16.27 3.23 -5.09
C ALA A 133 -15.93 4.01 -3.82
N SER A 134 -16.19 3.42 -2.69
CA SER A 134 -15.85 4.01 -1.40
C SER A 134 -15.49 2.94 -0.38
N VAL A 135 -14.62 3.32 0.56
CA VAL A 135 -14.26 2.50 1.71
C VAL A 135 -14.37 3.34 2.96
N VAL A 136 -15.06 2.82 3.96
CA VAL A 136 -15.03 3.37 5.31
C VAL A 136 -14.28 2.39 6.19
N SER A 137 -13.34 2.89 7.00
CA SER A 137 -12.50 2.05 7.85
C SER A 137 -12.40 2.56 9.26
N ILE A 138 -12.33 1.64 10.21
CA ILE A 138 -12.06 1.91 11.62
C ILE A 138 -10.88 1.05 12.02
N SER A 139 -9.85 1.68 12.60
CA SER A 139 -8.64 1.01 13.07
C SER A 139 -8.48 1.16 14.57
N ALA A 140 -7.89 0.15 15.20
CA ALA A 140 -7.46 0.19 16.59
C ALA A 140 -6.06 -0.40 16.71
N SER A 141 -5.20 0.25 17.50
CA SER A 141 -3.84 -0.21 17.73
C SER A 141 -3.44 -0.04 19.19
N ARG A 142 -2.63 -0.97 19.67
CA ARG A 142 -2.09 -0.98 21.03
C ARG A 142 -0.62 -1.37 21.02
N SER A 143 0.15 -0.77 21.93
CA SER A 143 1.54 -1.17 22.17
C SER A 143 1.58 -2.31 23.20
N TYR A 144 2.48 -3.25 22.97
CA TYR A 144 2.87 -4.28 23.91
C TYR A 144 4.35 -4.14 24.22
N GLU A 145 4.67 -3.89 25.46
CA GLU A 145 5.99 -3.46 25.90
C GLU A 145 6.45 -2.19 25.12
N THR A 146 7.74 -2.00 25.00
CA THR A 146 8.32 -0.81 24.33
C THR A 146 8.60 -1.01 22.84
N LYS A 147 8.63 -2.28 22.37
CA LYS A 147 9.10 -2.63 21.01
C LYS A 147 8.01 -3.11 20.09
N TRP A 148 6.93 -3.68 20.61
CA TRP A 148 5.87 -4.28 19.80
C TRP A 148 4.63 -3.41 19.75
N ARG A 149 4.02 -3.37 18.58
CA ARG A 149 2.72 -2.77 18.37
C ARG A 149 1.90 -3.64 17.46
N TYR A 150 0.64 -3.85 17.81
CA TYR A 150 -0.32 -4.60 17.01
C TYR A 150 -1.54 -3.74 16.75
N GLY A 151 -2.20 -3.96 15.64
CA GLY A 151 -3.39 -3.23 15.26
C GLY A 151 -4.29 -4.04 14.35
N ALA A 152 -5.56 -3.70 14.35
CA ALA A 152 -6.56 -4.25 13.46
C ALA A 152 -7.36 -3.11 12.85
N GLN A 153 -7.83 -3.30 11.61
CA GLN A 153 -8.68 -2.38 10.87
C GLN A 153 -9.86 -3.16 10.30
N LEU A 154 -11.06 -2.65 10.49
CA LEU A 154 -12.28 -3.13 9.85
C LEU A 154 -12.65 -2.16 8.73
N LYS A 155 -12.99 -2.69 7.56
CA LYS A 155 -13.33 -1.93 6.36
C LYS A 155 -14.70 -2.36 5.84
N TYR A 156 -15.49 -1.40 5.42
CA TYR A 156 -16.66 -1.62 4.57
C TYR A 156 -16.36 -1.02 3.20
N ALA A 157 -16.33 -1.86 2.18
CA ALA A 157 -16.07 -1.47 0.80
C ALA A 157 -17.33 -1.54 -0.03
N HIS A 158 -17.59 -0.48 -0.80
CA HIS A 158 -18.72 -0.31 -1.70
C HIS A 158 -18.20 -0.02 -3.10
N LEU A 159 -18.74 -0.69 -4.12
CA LEU A 159 -18.42 -0.48 -5.53
C LEU A 159 -19.69 -0.48 -6.34
N GLN A 160 -19.95 0.62 -7.04
CA GLN A 160 -21.08 0.79 -7.95
C GLN A 160 -20.59 0.92 -9.38
N LEU A 161 -20.97 -0.03 -10.21
CA LEU A 161 -20.84 -0.01 -11.66
C LEU A 161 -22.24 0.18 -12.28
N ILE A 162 -22.33 0.42 -13.58
CA ILE A 162 -23.52 0.84 -14.32
C ILE A 162 -24.86 0.25 -13.76
N ASN A 163 -25.01 -1.07 -13.76
CA ASN A 163 -26.20 -1.76 -13.27
C ASN A 163 -25.89 -2.78 -12.19
N SER A 164 -24.70 -2.72 -11.61
CA SER A 164 -24.19 -3.74 -10.70
C SER A 164 -23.60 -3.10 -9.45
N LEU A 165 -23.89 -3.71 -8.31
CA LEU A 165 -23.46 -3.26 -7.00
C LEU A 165 -22.72 -4.39 -6.29
N ALA A 166 -21.58 -4.08 -5.70
CA ALA A 166 -20.86 -5.00 -4.84
C ALA A 166 -20.49 -4.33 -3.51
N ASN A 167 -20.67 -5.07 -2.42
CA ASN A 167 -20.32 -4.66 -1.07
C ASN A 167 -19.54 -5.76 -0.38
N ALA A 168 -18.52 -5.38 0.39
CA ALA A 168 -17.71 -6.33 1.16
C ALA A 168 -17.35 -5.76 2.53
N VAL A 169 -17.22 -6.67 3.50
CA VAL A 169 -16.60 -6.39 4.79
C VAL A 169 -15.24 -7.07 4.81
N LEU A 170 -14.21 -6.29 5.18
CA LEU A 170 -12.83 -6.75 5.17
C LEU A 170 -12.14 -6.35 6.47
N MET A 171 -11.11 -7.10 6.81
CA MET A 171 -10.28 -6.84 7.98
C MET A 171 -8.80 -6.90 7.59
N ASP A 172 -8.04 -5.94 8.13
CA ASP A 172 -6.58 -5.97 8.09
C ASP A 172 -6.04 -6.17 9.50
N VAL A 173 -4.95 -6.90 9.62
CA VAL A 173 -4.22 -7.09 10.89
C VAL A 173 -2.75 -6.80 10.65
N GLY A 174 -2.18 -5.97 11.52
CA GLY A 174 -0.77 -5.59 11.44
C GLY A 174 -0.03 -5.74 12.76
N VAL A 175 1.24 -6.09 12.66
CA VAL A 175 2.18 -6.11 13.78
C VAL A 175 3.45 -5.39 13.36
N THR A 176 3.95 -4.52 14.22
CA THR A 176 5.21 -3.79 14.00
C THR A 176 6.14 -3.99 15.19
N TYR A 177 7.35 -4.42 14.92
CA TYR A 177 8.48 -4.42 15.84
C TYR A 177 9.33 -3.17 15.59
N THR A 178 9.66 -2.44 16.64
CA THR A 178 10.47 -1.21 16.59
C THR A 178 11.63 -1.33 17.56
N ASP A 179 12.85 -1.24 17.06
CA ASP A 179 14.06 -1.12 17.88
C ASP A 179 14.65 0.28 17.69
N THR A 180 14.44 1.13 18.69
CA THR A 180 14.89 2.53 18.64
C THR A 180 16.40 2.66 18.68
N ALA A 181 17.11 1.76 19.39
CA ALA A 181 18.57 1.75 19.49
C ALA A 181 19.23 1.41 18.14
N LYS A 182 18.62 0.53 17.39
CA LYS A 182 19.09 0.14 16.05
C LYS A 182 18.45 0.91 14.92
N LEU A 183 17.51 1.82 15.23
CA LEU A 183 16.71 2.57 14.25
C LEU A 183 16.00 1.65 13.23
N LEU A 184 15.61 0.47 13.68
CA LEU A 184 15.04 -0.62 12.89
C LEU A 184 13.55 -0.76 13.14
N ASN A 185 12.77 -0.92 12.05
CA ASN A 185 11.38 -1.33 12.12
C ASN A 185 11.17 -2.54 11.21
N ILE A 186 10.41 -3.51 11.72
CA ILE A 186 9.97 -4.68 10.95
C ILE A 186 8.45 -4.73 11.11
N ALA A 187 7.75 -4.90 10.01
CA ALA A 187 6.30 -4.99 10.03
C ALA A 187 5.81 -6.20 9.25
N PHE A 188 4.71 -6.76 9.72
CA PHE A 188 3.95 -7.82 9.05
C PHE A 188 2.49 -7.40 9.01
N VAL A 189 1.85 -7.54 7.84
CA VAL A 189 0.45 -7.18 7.64
C VAL A 189 -0.24 -8.23 6.79
N ALA A 190 -1.43 -8.65 7.24
CA ALA A 190 -2.41 -9.38 6.44
C ALA A 190 -3.54 -8.42 6.09
N LYS A 191 -3.77 -8.20 4.79
CA LYS A 191 -4.74 -7.21 4.28
C LYS A 191 -5.92 -7.86 3.58
N ASN A 192 -7.06 -7.18 3.67
CA ASN A 192 -8.26 -7.49 2.90
C ASN A 192 -8.79 -8.91 3.13
N MET A 193 -8.67 -9.43 4.34
CA MET A 193 -9.32 -10.67 4.77
C MET A 193 -10.82 -10.39 4.95
N GLY A 194 -11.71 -11.09 4.22
CA GLY A 194 -13.12 -10.78 4.36
C GLY A 194 -14.04 -11.57 3.45
N PHE A 195 -15.24 -11.08 3.31
CA PHE A 195 -16.29 -11.71 2.50
C PHE A 195 -17.21 -10.66 1.87
N TYR A 196 -17.88 -11.06 0.80
CA TYR A 196 -18.89 -10.25 0.14
C TYR A 196 -20.20 -10.28 0.93
N LEU A 197 -20.78 -9.10 1.16
CA LEU A 197 -22.18 -8.95 1.55
C LEU A 197 -23.08 -9.04 0.32
N GLN A 198 -22.63 -8.42 -0.78
CA GLN A 198 -23.25 -8.46 -2.08
C GLN A 198 -22.17 -8.54 -3.15
N SER A 199 -22.29 -9.47 -4.09
CA SER A 199 -21.34 -9.64 -5.18
C SER A 199 -22.02 -9.38 -6.51
N PHE A 200 -21.23 -9.08 -7.53
CA PHE A 200 -21.68 -9.17 -8.92
C PHE A 200 -22.13 -10.59 -9.26
N GLU A 201 -22.82 -10.77 -10.39
CA GLU A 201 -23.25 -12.08 -10.88
C GLU A 201 -22.10 -13.09 -10.91
N THR A 202 -20.93 -12.65 -11.39
CA THR A 202 -19.71 -13.46 -11.35
C THR A 202 -18.89 -13.08 -10.09
N LYS A 203 -18.77 -14.02 -9.17
CA LYS A 203 -17.94 -13.83 -7.97
C LYS A 203 -16.47 -13.84 -8.35
N SER A 204 -15.76 -12.77 -8.06
CA SER A 204 -14.30 -12.71 -8.10
C SER A 204 -13.71 -12.84 -6.69
N ALA A 205 -12.44 -13.15 -6.58
CA ALA A 205 -11.76 -13.16 -5.28
C ALA A 205 -11.65 -11.74 -4.68
N LEU A 206 -11.55 -11.63 -3.36
CA LEU A 206 -11.15 -10.40 -2.69
C LEU A 206 -9.63 -10.21 -2.84
N PRO A 207 -9.13 -8.96 -2.88
CA PRO A 207 -7.70 -8.68 -3.10
C PRO A 207 -6.90 -8.89 -1.80
N PHE A 208 -6.92 -10.10 -1.27
CA PHE A 208 -6.11 -10.50 -0.12
C PHE A 208 -4.64 -10.24 -0.41
N ASP A 209 -3.89 -9.80 0.61
CA ASP A 209 -2.45 -9.65 0.51
C ASP A 209 -1.77 -9.92 1.86
N LEU A 210 -0.61 -10.55 1.79
CA LEU A 210 0.25 -10.82 2.92
C LEU A 210 1.59 -10.16 2.68
N GLN A 211 1.99 -9.26 3.57
CA GLN A 211 3.12 -8.37 3.40
C GLN A 211 4.07 -8.42 4.58
N ILE A 212 5.36 -8.34 4.30
CA ILE A 212 6.40 -8.12 5.30
C ILE A 212 7.31 -6.99 4.84
N ALA A 213 7.74 -6.14 5.74
CA ALA A 213 8.67 -5.07 5.42
C ALA A 213 9.68 -4.85 6.53
N ILE A 214 10.85 -4.37 6.11
CA ILE A 214 11.90 -3.90 6.99
C ILE A 214 12.25 -2.47 6.60
N SER A 215 12.47 -1.61 7.58
CA SER A 215 13.05 -0.28 7.36
C SER A 215 14.12 -0.01 8.40
N GLN A 216 15.26 0.48 7.94
CA GLN A 216 16.40 0.80 8.81
C GLN A 216 17.03 2.12 8.42
N ARG A 217 17.19 3.02 9.39
CA ARG A 217 17.98 4.23 9.22
C ARG A 217 19.45 3.91 9.40
N LEU A 218 20.28 4.43 8.52
CA LEU A 218 21.74 4.28 8.59
C LEU A 218 22.30 5.22 9.66
N ALA A 219 23.24 4.71 10.47
CA ALA A 219 23.76 5.47 11.62
C ALA A 219 24.59 6.71 11.21
N HIS A 220 25.27 6.65 10.05
CA HIS A 220 26.19 7.70 9.60
C HIS A 220 25.69 8.46 8.36
N LEU A 221 24.50 8.14 7.87
CA LEU A 221 23.90 8.78 6.70
C LEU A 221 22.48 9.22 7.00
N PRO A 222 22.04 10.37 6.49
CA PRO A 222 20.66 10.82 6.64
C PRO A 222 19.71 10.06 5.71
N VAL A 223 19.81 8.74 5.71
CA VAL A 223 19.05 7.86 4.81
C VAL A 223 18.42 6.73 5.62
N ARG A 224 17.14 6.46 5.36
CA ARG A 224 16.42 5.27 5.78
C ARG A 224 16.14 4.41 4.56
N LEU A 225 16.66 3.19 4.58
CA LEU A 225 16.37 2.19 3.55
C LEU A 225 15.18 1.36 3.95
N MET A 226 14.36 0.98 2.97
CA MET A 226 13.19 0.15 3.13
C MET A 226 13.16 -0.95 2.09
N ALA A 227 12.73 -2.14 2.51
CA ALA A 227 12.42 -3.25 1.62
C ALA A 227 11.08 -3.84 2.04
N THR A 228 10.17 -3.99 1.10
CA THR A 228 8.85 -4.59 1.32
C THR A 228 8.68 -5.77 0.39
N ILE A 229 8.19 -6.89 0.92
CA ILE A 229 7.79 -8.06 0.17
C ILE A 229 6.27 -8.18 0.28
N HIS A 230 5.60 -8.33 -0.83
CA HIS A 230 4.15 -8.45 -0.92
C HIS A 230 3.75 -9.71 -1.69
N HIS A 231 2.45 -10.06 -1.67
CA HIS A 231 1.91 -11.29 -2.29
C HIS A 231 2.60 -12.57 -1.79
N LEU A 232 2.93 -12.63 -0.48
CA LEU A 232 3.62 -13.80 0.11
C LEU A 232 2.84 -15.10 0.02
N TYR A 233 1.54 -15.04 -0.27
CA TYR A 233 0.65 -16.20 -0.41
C TYR A 233 0.66 -16.80 -1.83
N GLU A 234 1.19 -16.10 -2.83
CA GLU A 234 1.18 -16.50 -4.23
C GLU A 234 2.56 -16.29 -4.85
N TRP A 235 3.21 -17.39 -5.27
CA TRP A 235 4.56 -17.30 -5.83
C TRP A 235 4.60 -16.77 -7.27
N ASP A 236 3.61 -17.13 -8.09
CA ASP A 236 3.59 -16.77 -9.51
C ASP A 236 2.62 -15.63 -9.77
N ILE A 237 3.09 -14.40 -9.58
CA ILE A 237 2.36 -13.17 -9.87
C ILE A 237 2.74 -12.57 -11.24
N ARG A 238 3.44 -13.35 -12.09
CA ARG A 238 3.83 -12.90 -13.42
C ARG A 238 2.70 -13.15 -14.42
N TYR A 239 2.28 -12.11 -15.13
CA TYR A 239 1.42 -12.26 -16.28
C TYR A 239 2.21 -12.83 -17.47
N ASN A 240 1.82 -13.98 -17.97
CA ASN A 240 2.36 -14.58 -19.18
C ASN A 240 1.45 -14.18 -20.35
N ASN A 241 1.90 -13.22 -21.17
CA ASN A 241 1.14 -12.77 -22.32
C ASN A 241 1.05 -13.90 -23.36
N PRO A 242 -0.17 -14.36 -23.74
CA PRO A 242 -0.33 -15.36 -24.78
C PRO A 242 0.23 -14.93 -26.15
N ALA A 243 0.30 -13.64 -26.42
CA ALA A 243 0.90 -13.09 -27.65
C ALA A 243 2.43 -13.26 -27.72
N ASP A 244 3.10 -13.53 -26.59
CA ASP A 244 4.54 -13.82 -26.56
C ASP A 244 4.88 -15.25 -27.03
N ILE A 245 3.86 -16.09 -27.21
CA ILE A 245 3.97 -17.39 -27.85
C ILE A 245 3.96 -17.15 -29.35
N VAL A 246 5.09 -16.78 -29.92
CA VAL A 246 5.24 -16.69 -31.38
C VAL A 246 5.19 -18.11 -31.94
N THR A 247 4.02 -18.55 -32.32
CA THR A 247 3.83 -19.69 -33.20
C THR A 247 4.19 -19.23 -34.62
N SER A 248 5.46 -19.26 -34.97
CA SER A 248 5.84 -19.20 -36.38
C SER A 248 5.48 -20.54 -37.02
N SER A 249 4.28 -20.60 -37.54
CA SER A 249 3.56 -21.81 -37.93
C SER A 249 3.97 -22.38 -39.30
N PHE A 250 4.96 -21.85 -40.02
CA PHE A 250 5.21 -22.28 -41.38
C PHE A 250 6.49 -23.12 -41.62
N LEU A 251 7.44 -23.09 -40.69
CA LEU A 251 8.71 -23.86 -40.84
C LEU A 251 9.28 -24.28 -39.46
N GLY A 252 8.53 -25.08 -38.69
CA GLY A 252 9.09 -25.91 -37.64
C GLY A 252 10.04 -25.23 -36.61
N SER A 253 9.82 -23.97 -36.27
CA SER A 253 10.61 -23.31 -35.23
C SER A 253 10.04 -23.63 -33.87
N THR A 254 10.78 -24.44 -33.14
CA THR A 254 10.60 -24.74 -31.71
C THR A 254 10.45 -23.46 -30.89
N ASN A 255 9.46 -23.41 -30.00
CA ASN A 255 9.26 -22.37 -28.99
C ASN A 255 10.56 -22.13 -28.21
N VAL A 256 11.37 -21.16 -28.60
CA VAL A 256 12.63 -20.81 -27.95
C VAL A 256 12.41 -20.29 -26.51
N ASN A 257 11.20 -19.89 -26.14
CA ASN A 257 10.85 -19.33 -24.84
C ASN A 257 10.17 -20.30 -23.85
N ALA A 258 9.81 -21.49 -24.27
CA ALA A 258 9.07 -22.45 -23.41
C ALA A 258 9.90 -22.93 -22.20
N ASN A 259 11.25 -22.92 -22.30
CA ASN A 259 12.16 -23.42 -21.26
C ASN A 259 12.90 -22.33 -20.48
N LYS A 260 12.55 -21.06 -20.62
CA LYS A 260 13.23 -19.99 -19.92
C LYS A 260 12.78 -19.94 -18.46
N SER A 261 13.69 -20.25 -17.54
CA SER A 261 13.45 -20.07 -16.11
C SER A 261 13.38 -18.58 -15.80
N TYR A 262 12.21 -18.12 -15.36
CA TYR A 262 11.98 -16.73 -14.93
C TYR A 262 12.05 -16.60 -13.40
N PHE A 263 12.80 -17.46 -12.72
CA PHE A 263 12.85 -17.48 -11.25
C PHE A 263 13.23 -16.14 -10.64
N ALA A 264 14.27 -15.49 -11.15
CA ALA A 264 14.71 -14.19 -10.66
C ALA A 264 13.64 -13.10 -10.90
N ASP A 265 13.02 -13.06 -12.10
CA ASP A 265 11.95 -12.11 -12.39
C ASP A 265 10.74 -12.34 -11.47
N LYS A 266 10.31 -13.59 -11.29
CA LYS A 266 9.23 -13.94 -10.35
C LYS A 266 9.56 -13.50 -8.93
N LEU A 267 10.76 -13.79 -8.44
CA LEU A 267 11.20 -13.39 -7.11
C LEU A 267 11.20 -11.86 -6.94
N PHE A 268 11.83 -11.12 -7.86
CA PHE A 268 11.93 -9.66 -7.74
C PHE A 268 10.59 -8.94 -7.86
N ARG A 269 9.57 -9.53 -8.51
CA ARG A 269 8.22 -8.96 -8.55
C ARG A 269 7.55 -8.82 -7.19
N HIS A 270 7.99 -9.60 -6.21
CA HIS A 270 7.52 -9.46 -4.83
C HIS A 270 8.17 -8.30 -4.08
N PHE A 271 9.23 -7.68 -4.61
CA PHE A 271 10.00 -6.68 -3.88
C PHE A 271 9.70 -5.25 -4.31
N ILE A 272 9.59 -4.41 -3.30
CA ILE A 272 9.62 -2.95 -3.43
C ILE A 272 10.79 -2.45 -2.59
N PHE A 273 11.67 -1.68 -3.20
CA PHE A 273 12.78 -1.01 -2.52
C PHE A 273 12.51 0.47 -2.45
N GLY A 274 12.68 1.07 -1.27
CA GLY A 274 12.47 2.48 -1.04
C GLY A 274 13.56 3.09 -0.19
N ALA A 275 13.71 4.41 -0.28
CA ALA A 275 14.60 5.17 0.57
C ALA A 275 13.99 6.53 0.90
N ASN A 276 14.08 6.92 2.18
CA ASN A 276 13.86 8.29 2.64
C ASN A 276 15.20 8.94 2.91
N ILE A 277 15.43 10.10 2.30
CA ILE A 277 16.66 10.90 2.38
C ILE A 277 16.31 12.17 3.17
N TYR A 278 16.83 12.31 4.38
CA TYR A 278 16.59 13.45 5.27
C TYR A 278 17.55 14.58 4.92
N LEU A 279 17.18 15.44 3.97
CA LEU A 279 18.01 16.56 3.52
C LEU A 279 18.05 17.70 4.52
N HIS A 280 16.98 17.87 5.29
CA HIS A 280 16.85 18.86 6.37
C HIS A 280 15.87 18.34 7.43
N LYS A 281 15.88 18.93 8.64
CA LYS A 281 14.92 18.58 9.72
C LYS A 281 13.44 18.67 9.28
N LYS A 282 13.17 19.57 8.33
CA LYS A 282 11.82 19.83 7.80
C LYS A 282 11.59 19.27 6.40
N PHE A 283 12.62 18.68 5.77
CA PHE A 283 12.51 18.26 4.38
C PHE A 283 13.10 16.87 4.16
N THR A 284 12.25 15.96 3.73
CA THR A 284 12.61 14.57 3.38
C THR A 284 12.29 14.33 1.92
N ALA A 285 13.24 13.82 1.17
CA ALA A 285 13.01 13.31 -0.19
C ALA A 285 12.85 11.78 -0.13
N SER A 286 11.98 11.24 -0.97
CA SER A 286 11.71 9.81 -1.06
C SER A 286 11.89 9.32 -2.47
N VAL A 287 12.42 8.11 -2.63
CA VAL A 287 12.56 7.41 -3.89
C VAL A 287 12.26 5.93 -3.70
N ALA A 288 11.59 5.31 -4.66
CA ALA A 288 11.34 3.88 -4.61
C ALA A 288 11.31 3.25 -6.00
N TYR A 289 11.49 1.93 -6.00
CA TYR A 289 11.41 1.08 -7.17
C TYR A 289 10.53 -0.14 -6.87
N ASN A 290 9.51 -0.34 -7.71
CA ASN A 290 8.58 -1.47 -7.66
C ASN A 290 8.75 -2.32 -8.93
N HIS A 291 9.33 -3.51 -8.77
CA HIS A 291 9.65 -4.36 -9.91
C HIS A 291 8.41 -4.98 -10.56
N LEU A 292 7.35 -5.27 -9.79
CA LEU A 292 6.09 -5.76 -10.33
C LEU A 292 5.50 -4.75 -11.33
N ARG A 293 5.38 -3.49 -10.93
CA ARG A 293 4.84 -2.42 -11.80
C ARG A 293 5.66 -2.23 -13.06
N ARG A 294 6.99 -2.32 -12.95
CA ARG A 294 7.87 -2.26 -14.11
C ARG A 294 7.61 -3.40 -15.09
N GLY A 295 7.42 -4.61 -14.57
CA GLY A 295 7.22 -5.80 -15.39
C GLY A 295 5.84 -5.88 -16.06
N GLU A 296 4.79 -5.32 -15.42
CA GLU A 296 3.41 -5.40 -15.93
C GLU A 296 3.04 -4.21 -16.82
N LEU A 297 3.50 -3.02 -16.48
CA LEU A 297 3.06 -1.76 -17.10
C LEU A 297 4.16 -1.08 -17.93
N GLY A 298 5.37 -1.64 -17.95
CA GLY A 298 6.44 -1.21 -18.83
C GLY A 298 6.29 -1.80 -20.24
N LEU A 299 6.43 -0.98 -21.28
CA LEU A 299 6.54 -1.49 -22.64
C LEU A 299 7.90 -2.18 -22.81
N LYS A 300 7.94 -3.33 -23.53
CA LYS A 300 9.18 -4.12 -23.72
C LYS A 300 10.31 -3.31 -24.36
N ASP A 301 9.96 -2.46 -25.31
CA ASP A 301 10.93 -1.69 -26.10
C ASP A 301 11.16 -0.26 -25.58
N ALA A 302 10.37 0.20 -24.61
CA ALA A 302 10.43 1.55 -24.05
C ALA A 302 10.02 1.57 -22.58
N ALA A 303 10.72 0.82 -21.73
CA ALA A 303 10.35 0.70 -20.31
C ALA A 303 10.43 2.03 -19.52
N GLY A 304 11.19 3.03 -20.03
CA GLY A 304 11.31 4.35 -19.43
C GLY A 304 11.52 4.32 -17.91
N MET A 305 10.80 5.17 -17.18
CA MET A 305 10.81 5.25 -15.73
C MET A 305 9.75 4.37 -15.04
N ALA A 306 9.05 3.49 -15.77
CA ALA A 306 8.03 2.62 -15.19
C ALA A 306 8.58 1.85 -13.98
N GLY A 307 7.79 1.82 -12.91
CA GLY A 307 8.16 1.21 -11.62
C GLY A 307 8.89 2.14 -10.64
N PHE A 308 9.35 3.32 -11.07
CA PHE A 308 9.94 4.31 -10.16
C PHE A 308 8.90 5.26 -9.57
N SER A 309 9.15 5.66 -8.33
CA SER A 309 8.35 6.65 -7.60
C SER A 309 9.28 7.63 -6.92
N PHE A 310 8.87 8.90 -6.89
CA PHE A 310 9.59 9.99 -6.25
C PHE A 310 8.63 10.82 -5.43
N GLY A 311 9.11 11.41 -4.37
CA GLY A 311 8.32 12.34 -3.58
C GLY A 311 9.14 13.14 -2.61
N PHE A 312 8.46 14.05 -1.96
CA PHE A 312 9.03 14.78 -0.85
C PHE A 312 7.98 15.05 0.24
N MET A 313 8.46 15.23 1.43
CA MET A 313 7.69 15.57 2.61
C MET A 313 8.29 16.84 3.22
N LEU A 314 7.44 17.84 3.47
CA LEU A 314 7.79 19.10 4.11
C LEU A 314 7.08 19.19 5.45
N ASP A 315 7.84 19.06 6.53
CA ASP A 315 7.36 19.17 7.90
C ASP A 315 7.37 20.61 8.37
N LEU A 316 6.18 21.18 8.52
CA LEU A 316 5.94 22.44 9.19
C LEU A 316 5.49 22.15 10.62
N GLU A 317 5.56 23.12 11.51
CA GLU A 317 5.24 22.90 12.93
C GLU A 317 3.83 22.34 13.18
N LYS A 318 2.84 22.74 12.37
CA LYS A 318 1.43 22.40 12.54
C LYS A 318 0.89 21.51 11.43
N MET A 319 1.56 21.48 10.32
CA MET A 319 1.14 20.78 9.10
C MET A 319 2.33 20.07 8.46
N GLN A 320 2.06 18.98 7.77
CA GLN A 320 3.03 18.28 6.95
C GLN A 320 2.44 18.17 5.54
N PHE A 321 3.19 18.65 4.56
CA PHE A 321 2.82 18.56 3.16
C PHE A 321 3.60 17.43 2.49
N ASN A 322 2.90 16.56 1.79
CA ASN A 322 3.45 15.43 1.06
C ASN A 322 3.14 15.54 -0.42
N TYR A 323 4.12 15.29 -1.25
CA TYR A 323 3.98 15.21 -2.70
C TYR A 323 4.61 13.93 -3.20
N ALA A 324 3.94 13.27 -4.12
CA ALA A 324 4.48 12.09 -4.79
C ALA A 324 4.16 12.11 -6.29
N ARG A 325 5.08 11.57 -7.07
CA ARG A 325 4.92 11.28 -8.48
C ARG A 325 5.33 9.84 -8.73
N ASN A 326 4.41 9.07 -9.29
CA ASN A 326 4.61 7.65 -9.57
C ASN A 326 4.55 7.40 -11.08
N TYR A 327 5.55 6.73 -11.58
CA TYR A 327 5.65 6.28 -12.96
C TYR A 327 5.18 4.83 -13.06
N THR A 328 3.87 4.63 -13.02
CA THR A 328 3.27 3.29 -13.08
C THR A 328 3.43 2.69 -14.46
N SER A 329 3.24 3.50 -15.51
CA SER A 329 3.39 3.09 -16.92
C SER A 329 4.36 3.99 -17.67
N THR A 330 4.76 3.57 -18.85
CA THR A 330 5.79 4.25 -19.65
C THR A 330 5.39 5.68 -20.10
N GLY A 331 4.10 5.98 -20.24
CA GLY A 331 3.64 7.25 -20.81
C GLY A 331 2.98 8.21 -19.83
N ASN A 332 2.43 7.74 -18.72
CA ASN A 332 1.55 8.55 -17.87
C ASN A 332 1.89 8.41 -16.39
N PRO A 333 2.70 9.31 -15.81
CA PRO A 333 2.85 9.39 -14.37
C PRO A 333 1.59 9.98 -13.74
N TYR A 334 1.22 9.50 -12.56
CA TYR A 334 0.22 10.16 -11.75
C TYR A 334 0.84 10.88 -10.56
N THR A 335 0.12 11.86 -10.05
CA THR A 335 0.57 12.72 -8.96
C THR A 335 -0.39 12.61 -7.79
N GLU A 336 0.17 12.52 -6.60
CA GLU A 336 -0.57 12.52 -5.34
C GLU A 336 -0.06 13.62 -4.42
N ILE A 337 -1.00 14.31 -3.79
CA ILE A 337 -0.74 15.37 -2.82
C ILE A 337 -1.39 14.99 -1.51
N GLY A 338 -0.65 15.13 -0.42
CA GLY A 338 -1.10 14.87 0.94
C GLY A 338 -0.87 16.05 1.85
N LEU A 339 -1.79 16.24 2.78
CA LEU A 339 -1.70 17.22 3.85
C LEU A 339 -2.08 16.54 5.17
N ASN A 340 -1.14 16.52 6.11
CA ASN A 340 -1.39 16.11 7.49
C ASN A 340 -1.47 17.35 8.37
N ILE A 341 -2.50 17.44 9.19
CA ILE A 341 -2.78 18.58 10.07
C ILE A 341 -2.77 18.09 11.51
N ASN A 342 -1.93 18.66 12.35
CA ASN A 342 -1.92 18.40 13.78
C ASN A 342 -2.87 19.39 14.48
N LEU A 343 -4.08 18.96 14.74
CA LEU A 343 -5.13 19.78 15.34
C LEU A 343 -4.80 20.21 16.79
N GLN A 344 -4.01 19.43 17.52
CA GLN A 344 -3.58 19.80 18.88
C GLN A 344 -2.76 21.10 18.92
N LYS A 345 -1.96 21.31 17.87
CA LYS A 345 -1.09 22.50 17.79
C LYS A 345 -1.87 23.78 17.40
N PHE A 346 -3.10 23.63 16.91
CA PHE A 346 -4.01 24.75 16.65
C PHE A 346 -4.88 25.09 17.85
N ALA A 347 -5.39 24.08 18.53
CA ALA A 347 -6.11 24.27 19.78
C ALA A 347 -5.08 24.32 20.90
N LYS A 348 -5.03 25.39 21.70
CA LYS A 348 -4.25 25.48 22.96
C LYS A 348 -4.80 24.51 24.01
N ILE A 349 -5.04 23.24 23.64
CA ILE A 349 -5.61 22.22 24.53
C ILE A 349 -4.50 21.66 25.40
N SER A 350 -4.74 21.73 26.70
CA SER A 350 -3.84 21.40 27.80
C SER A 350 -3.25 19.98 27.79
N SER A 351 -2.15 19.76 28.48
CA SER A 351 -1.50 18.54 28.99
C SER A 351 -1.17 17.39 28.01
N LEU A 352 -1.98 17.05 27.01
CA LEU A 352 -1.64 16.11 25.94
C LEU A 352 -0.82 16.77 24.81
N SER A 353 -0.69 18.07 24.82
CA SER A 353 0.04 18.88 23.82
C SER A 353 1.56 18.66 23.83
N LYS A 354 2.09 17.86 24.74
CA LYS A 354 3.52 17.52 24.81
C LYS A 354 3.91 16.30 23.98
N ILE A 355 2.96 15.66 23.30
CA ILE A 355 3.29 14.63 22.31
C ILE A 355 3.84 15.36 21.10
N HIS A 356 5.16 15.30 20.93
CA HIS A 356 5.85 16.01 19.87
C HIS A 356 5.54 15.36 18.51
N TRP A 357 5.39 16.21 17.50
CA TRP A 357 5.30 15.85 16.10
C TRP A 357 6.54 15.09 15.59
N ASN A 358 7.68 15.28 16.24
CA ASN A 358 8.92 14.61 15.95
C ASN A 358 9.14 13.44 16.92
N THR A 359 9.04 12.23 16.42
CA THR A 359 9.53 11.05 17.14
C THR A 359 11.05 11.09 17.22
N ALA A 360 11.62 10.38 18.19
CA ALA A 360 13.04 10.18 18.40
C ALA A 360 13.87 9.86 17.12
N TYR A 361 13.22 9.39 16.07
CA TYR A 361 13.85 9.02 14.80
C TYR A 361 14.38 10.20 13.97
N ALA A 362 13.70 11.32 13.94
CA ALA A 362 14.17 12.49 13.18
C ALA A 362 15.14 13.35 14.00
N ASN A 363 14.90 13.46 15.32
CA ASN A 363 15.68 14.33 16.18
C ASN A 363 17.05 13.78 16.58
N GLU A 364 17.19 12.45 16.71
CA GLU A 364 18.48 11.86 17.12
C GLU A 364 19.61 12.13 16.13
N TYR A 365 19.31 12.23 14.84
CA TYR A 365 20.35 12.51 13.83
C TYR A 365 20.90 13.95 13.93
N TRP A 366 20.02 14.93 14.21
CA TRP A 366 20.39 16.34 14.21
C TRP A 366 20.92 16.83 15.57
N ASN A 367 20.76 16.03 16.62
CA ASN A 367 21.23 16.33 17.97
C ASN A 367 22.54 15.59 18.32
N ARG A 368 23.11 14.83 17.41
CA ARG A 368 24.46 14.25 17.45
C ARG A 368 25.37 15.02 16.51
#